data_e2257ef299b8547e26e7e289f24fd451
#
_entry.id   e2257ef299b8547e26e7e289f24fd451
#
_cell.length_a   1.000
_cell.length_b   1.000
_cell.length_c   1.000
_cell.angle_alpha   90.00
_cell.angle_beta   90.00
_cell.angle_gamma   90.00
#
_symmetry.space_group_name_H-M   'P 1'
#
loop_
_entity.id
_entity.type
_entity.pdbx_description
1 polymer ?
#
loop_
_entity_poly.entity_id
_entity_poly.type
_entity_poly.pdbx_seq_one_letter_code
_entity_poly.pdbx_strand_id
1 'polypeptide(L)'
;MKNETTMRPTIKKRILAVLAALLLGIGIWTSFVVFTDFMEHTIYEESTAHLTEIYHQANQTLYNKVSLNWGVMRMWTPYLESAQSDADVCSFLAQAKGEYHFTDFFFVSRDGSYIALDGERGYLDLGRTLSQLILEQQPIVANSVVPDKPEIMVFAVPTEKGSYQGFDYEAIAVTYNNRDLVDSLKISAFEGHGSTFAVLPDGRVVLDSSSADMRGVHNILAMLKNSAGFTAEQVDALQDSFAAGESGNLEFSINGVSYYMVYGSASFQNWTILGIAPKSVVNANMNRLQYTTMAVMSGTTGMLAVAALLLVVQNNRQKLRKKDQQLLAREELFSNLSRNVDDVFLMIDTETRKVEYVSPNVQRILGLSPEAVQEDLYVLYPAGDDSGASRLENLMQMEQGVQQEWEREFVNQETGEPRYIHVTGFINDVQGARKCIVDLSDR
;
A
#
# COMPACT_ATOMS: atom_id res chain seq x y z
N MET A 1 -15.97 35.13 -40.55
CA MET A 1 -15.52 35.91 -39.39
C MET A 1 -15.34 34.95 -38.23
N LYS A 2 -14.11 34.55 -37.91
CA LYS A 2 -13.76 33.67 -36.78
C LYS A 2 -13.61 34.58 -35.55
N ASN A 3 -14.50 34.42 -34.57
CA ASN A 3 -14.32 35.00 -33.25
C ASN A 3 -13.23 34.19 -32.51
N GLU A 4 -12.00 34.62 -32.58
CA GLU A 4 -10.96 34.20 -31.62
C GLU A 4 -11.17 34.97 -30.32
N THR A 5 -11.87 34.33 -29.41
CA THR A 5 -11.93 34.74 -28.00
C THR A 5 -10.54 34.57 -27.39
N THR A 6 -9.73 35.63 -27.46
CA THR A 6 -8.43 35.68 -26.78
C THR A 6 -8.65 35.67 -25.26
N MET A 7 -8.57 34.48 -24.66
CA MET A 7 -8.60 34.28 -23.21
C MET A 7 -7.54 35.18 -22.54
N ARG A 8 -7.95 36.01 -21.56
CA ARG A 8 -7.04 36.89 -20.79
C ARG A 8 -5.84 36.11 -20.26
N PRO A 9 -4.62 36.59 -20.34
CA PRO A 9 -3.39 35.85 -19.99
C PRO A 9 -3.35 35.34 -18.54
N THR A 10 -4.10 35.95 -17.64
CA THR A 10 -4.28 35.50 -16.25
C THR A 10 -5.11 34.22 -16.11
N ILE A 11 -6.11 34.02 -16.97
CA ILE A 11 -6.97 32.83 -16.99
C ILE A 11 -6.17 31.64 -17.54
N LYS A 12 -5.40 31.80 -18.61
CA LYS A 12 -4.52 30.78 -19.17
C LYS A 12 -3.50 30.27 -18.13
N LYS A 13 -2.89 31.15 -17.35
CA LYS A 13 -1.95 30.78 -16.28
C LYS A 13 -2.61 30.00 -15.14
N ARG A 14 -3.85 30.35 -14.77
CA ARG A 14 -4.62 29.59 -13.74
C ARG A 14 -5.01 28.22 -14.23
N ILE A 15 -5.48 28.08 -15.46
CA ILE A 15 -5.82 26.79 -16.06
C ILE A 15 -4.57 25.90 -16.16
N LEU A 16 -3.42 26.43 -16.55
CA LEU A 16 -2.17 25.67 -16.62
C LEU A 16 -1.71 25.19 -15.24
N ALA A 17 -1.86 25.99 -14.19
CA ALA A 17 -1.52 25.62 -12.82
C ALA A 17 -2.45 24.52 -12.28
N VAL A 18 -3.75 24.57 -12.58
CA VAL A 18 -4.71 23.53 -12.22
C VAL A 18 -4.43 22.22 -12.97
N LEU A 19 -4.12 22.33 -14.27
CA LEU A 19 -3.71 21.16 -15.08
C LEU A 19 -2.44 20.50 -14.56
N ALA A 20 -1.43 21.29 -14.19
CA ALA A 20 -0.19 20.78 -13.60
C ALA A 20 -0.43 20.09 -12.24
N ALA A 21 -1.30 20.65 -11.39
CA ALA A 21 -1.68 20.02 -10.12
C ALA A 21 -2.46 18.73 -10.32
N LEU A 22 -3.36 18.67 -11.31
CA LEU A 22 -4.07 17.44 -11.68
C LEU A 22 -3.13 16.35 -12.21
N LEU A 23 -2.19 16.69 -13.07
CA LEU A 23 -1.19 15.77 -13.60
C LEU A 23 -0.29 15.20 -12.49
N LEU A 24 0.14 16.07 -11.54
CA LEU A 24 0.87 15.64 -10.36
C LEU A 24 0.03 14.70 -9.48
N GLY A 25 -1.23 15.01 -9.24
CA GLY A 25 -2.14 14.15 -8.48
C GLY A 25 -2.35 12.78 -9.13
N ILE A 26 -2.54 12.75 -10.45
CA ILE A 26 -2.65 11.50 -11.23
C ILE A 26 -1.34 10.71 -11.15
N GLY A 27 -0.18 11.36 -11.29
CA GLY A 27 1.13 10.72 -11.20
C GLY A 27 1.39 10.09 -9.83
N ILE A 28 1.02 10.75 -8.75
CA ILE A 28 1.11 10.21 -7.39
C ILE A 28 0.17 9.02 -7.21
N TRP A 29 -1.06 9.14 -7.68
CA TRP A 29 -2.05 8.05 -7.57
C TRP A 29 -1.65 6.81 -8.36
N THR A 30 -1.18 6.97 -9.60
CA THR A 30 -0.68 5.86 -10.41
C THR A 30 0.55 5.21 -9.79
N SER A 31 1.49 6.00 -9.26
CA SER A 31 2.66 5.47 -8.54
C SER A 31 2.25 4.64 -7.31
N PHE A 32 1.23 5.10 -6.58
CA PHE A 32 0.71 4.39 -5.42
C PHE A 32 0.05 3.05 -5.80
N VAL A 33 -0.76 3.02 -6.87
CA VAL A 33 -1.40 1.80 -7.37
C VAL A 33 -0.35 0.79 -7.85
N VAL A 34 0.62 1.24 -8.66
CA VAL A 34 1.71 0.38 -9.16
C VAL A 34 2.57 -0.17 -7.99
N PHE A 35 2.85 0.67 -6.98
CA PHE A 35 3.57 0.23 -5.79
C PHE A 35 2.81 -0.84 -5.00
N THR A 36 1.48 -0.67 -4.84
CA THR A 36 0.66 -1.65 -4.11
C THR A 36 0.64 -3.00 -4.83
N ASP A 37 0.43 -2.99 -6.13
CA ASP A 37 0.44 -4.20 -6.97
C ASP A 37 1.81 -4.91 -6.95
N PHE A 38 2.89 -4.15 -7.09
CA PHE A 38 4.25 -4.67 -6.99
C PHE A 38 4.54 -5.29 -5.61
N MET A 39 4.10 -4.64 -4.53
CA MET A 39 4.28 -5.15 -3.17
C MET A 39 3.48 -6.44 -2.93
N GLU A 40 2.26 -6.52 -3.44
CA GLU A 40 1.42 -7.73 -3.30
C GLU A 40 2.06 -8.94 -3.99
N HIS A 41 2.59 -8.75 -5.18
CA HIS A 41 3.33 -9.79 -5.91
C HIS A 41 4.62 -10.19 -5.18
N THR A 42 5.41 -9.23 -4.72
CA THR A 42 6.64 -9.49 -3.96
C THR A 42 6.37 -10.23 -2.65
N ILE A 43 5.30 -9.85 -1.93
CA ILE A 43 4.89 -10.54 -0.70
C ILE A 43 4.51 -12.00 -1.00
N TYR A 44 3.80 -12.27 -2.08
CA TYR A 44 3.44 -13.62 -2.47
C TYR A 44 4.67 -14.47 -2.78
N GLU A 45 5.60 -13.98 -3.60
CA GLU A 45 6.83 -14.70 -3.97
C GLU A 45 7.72 -14.98 -2.77
N GLU A 46 7.98 -13.99 -1.94
CA GLU A 46 8.80 -14.11 -0.74
C GLU A 46 8.18 -15.07 0.28
N SER A 47 6.86 -14.98 0.45
CA SER A 47 6.12 -15.83 1.39
C SER A 47 6.11 -17.30 0.96
N THR A 48 5.92 -17.57 -0.32
CA THR A 48 5.96 -18.94 -0.87
C THR A 48 7.37 -19.49 -0.91
N ALA A 49 8.38 -18.67 -1.18
CA ALA A 49 9.79 -19.07 -1.10
C ALA A 49 10.18 -19.46 0.34
N HIS A 50 9.77 -18.66 1.33
CA HIS A 50 10.02 -18.96 2.74
C HIS A 50 9.31 -20.24 3.19
N LEU A 51 8.06 -20.45 2.80
CA LEU A 51 7.35 -21.70 3.04
C LEU A 51 8.04 -22.91 2.37
N THR A 52 8.54 -22.71 1.15
CA THR A 52 9.28 -23.75 0.42
C THR A 52 10.57 -24.13 1.14
N GLU A 53 11.30 -23.17 1.68
CA GLU A 53 12.50 -23.44 2.48
C GLU A 53 12.16 -24.27 3.73
N ILE A 54 11.10 -23.89 4.45
CA ILE A 54 10.62 -24.62 5.61
C ILE A 54 10.21 -26.05 5.24
N TYR A 55 9.50 -26.23 4.11
CA TYR A 55 9.16 -27.53 3.56
C TYR A 55 10.42 -28.37 3.31
N HIS A 56 11.45 -27.82 2.67
CA HIS A 56 12.70 -28.53 2.41
C HIS A 56 13.38 -28.97 3.71
N GLN A 57 13.41 -28.13 4.73
CA GLN A 57 13.95 -28.48 6.05
C GLN A 57 13.16 -29.63 6.70
N ALA A 58 11.82 -29.58 6.64
CA ALA A 58 10.97 -30.66 7.15
C ALA A 58 11.21 -31.96 6.42
N ASN A 59 11.26 -31.95 5.09
CA ASN A 59 11.53 -33.12 4.26
C ASN A 59 12.91 -33.72 4.58
N GLN A 60 13.93 -32.87 4.69
CA GLN A 60 15.29 -33.32 5.04
C GLN A 60 15.36 -33.90 6.45
N THR A 61 14.66 -33.31 7.40
CA THR A 61 14.61 -33.80 8.78
C THR A 61 13.93 -35.20 8.84
N LEU A 62 12.81 -35.35 8.15
CA LEU A 62 12.10 -36.59 8.05
C LEU A 62 12.94 -37.70 7.35
N TYR A 63 13.56 -37.33 6.21
CA TYR A 63 14.46 -38.21 5.49
C TYR A 63 15.62 -38.71 6.37
N ASN A 64 16.27 -37.82 7.10
CA ASN A 64 17.37 -38.15 7.98
C ASN A 64 16.91 -39.09 9.09
N LYS A 65 15.72 -38.85 9.68
CA LYS A 65 15.15 -39.71 10.72
C LYS A 65 14.83 -41.14 10.20
N VAL A 66 14.19 -41.20 9.03
CA VAL A 66 13.85 -42.47 8.38
C VAL A 66 15.12 -43.23 8.00
N SER A 67 16.08 -42.57 7.37
CA SER A 67 17.35 -43.15 6.95
C SER A 67 18.18 -43.65 8.13
N LEU A 68 18.19 -42.92 9.24
CA LEU A 68 18.86 -43.33 10.48
C LEU A 68 18.25 -44.62 11.01
N ASN A 69 16.91 -44.72 11.10
CA ASN A 69 16.24 -45.93 11.58
C ASN A 69 16.58 -47.12 10.69
N TRP A 70 16.52 -46.97 9.37
CA TRP A 70 16.91 -48.02 8.44
C TRP A 70 18.39 -48.41 8.59
N GLY A 71 19.28 -47.42 8.79
CA GLY A 71 20.71 -47.66 9.02
C GLY A 71 20.96 -48.50 10.25
N VAL A 72 20.32 -48.12 11.36
CA VAL A 72 20.39 -48.88 12.62
C VAL A 72 19.88 -50.32 12.46
N MET A 73 18.71 -50.52 11.83
CA MET A 73 18.14 -51.84 11.60
C MET A 73 19.05 -52.70 10.72
N ARG A 74 19.66 -52.11 9.67
CA ARG A 74 20.65 -52.86 8.85
C ARG A 74 21.88 -53.29 9.63
N MET A 75 22.32 -52.56 10.66
CA MET A 75 23.43 -53.00 11.53
C MET A 75 23.04 -54.19 12.40
N TRP A 76 21.77 -54.37 12.69
CA TRP A 76 21.32 -55.56 13.47
C TRP A 76 21.25 -56.83 12.62
N THR A 77 21.05 -56.71 11.30
CA THR A 77 20.88 -57.88 10.40
C THR A 77 22.01 -58.88 10.50
N PRO A 78 23.32 -58.52 10.40
CA PRO A 78 24.41 -59.52 10.52
C PRO A 78 24.47 -60.21 11.90
N TYR A 79 24.07 -59.48 12.96
CA TYR A 79 24.01 -60.06 14.28
C TYR A 79 22.88 -61.11 14.38
N LEU A 80 21.69 -60.77 13.86
CA LEU A 80 20.54 -61.69 13.85
C LEU A 80 20.82 -62.96 13.03
N GLU A 81 21.53 -62.81 11.92
CA GLU A 81 21.92 -63.90 11.03
C GLU A 81 22.99 -64.83 11.67
N SER A 82 23.83 -64.27 12.54
CA SER A 82 24.93 -65.04 13.23
C SER A 82 24.55 -65.50 14.60
N ALA A 83 23.38 -65.18 15.12
CA ALA A 83 22.93 -65.57 16.47
C ALA A 83 22.80 -67.11 16.61
N GLN A 84 23.30 -67.66 17.73
CA GLN A 84 23.31 -69.05 17.93
C GLN A 84 22.00 -69.61 18.57
N SER A 85 21.20 -68.74 19.18
CA SER A 85 19.94 -69.05 19.78
C SER A 85 18.92 -67.94 19.74
N ASP A 86 17.62 -68.31 19.78
CA ASP A 86 16.51 -67.34 19.91
C ASP A 86 16.62 -66.50 21.20
N ALA A 87 17.23 -67.07 22.28
CA ALA A 87 17.45 -66.32 23.52
C ALA A 87 18.47 -65.20 23.36
N ASP A 88 19.54 -65.41 22.58
CA ASP A 88 20.53 -64.33 22.27
C ASP A 88 19.90 -63.21 21.45
N VAL A 89 19.09 -63.54 20.46
CA VAL A 89 18.32 -62.62 19.66
C VAL A 89 17.38 -61.79 20.53
N CYS A 90 16.63 -62.41 21.40
CA CYS A 90 15.69 -61.77 22.30
C CYS A 90 16.41 -60.79 23.26
N SER A 91 17.56 -61.21 23.84
CA SER A 91 18.35 -60.38 24.75
C SER A 91 18.93 -59.17 24.05
N PHE A 92 19.47 -59.31 22.86
CA PHE A 92 20.00 -58.26 22.06
C PHE A 92 18.93 -57.23 21.69
N LEU A 93 17.79 -57.72 21.19
CA LEU A 93 16.70 -56.82 20.76
C LEU A 93 16.00 -56.12 21.95
N ALA A 94 15.94 -56.78 23.12
CA ALA A 94 15.46 -56.13 24.35
C ALA A 94 16.37 -54.98 24.78
N GLN A 95 17.69 -55.16 24.67
CA GLN A 95 18.64 -54.07 24.90
C GLN A 95 18.50 -52.93 23.84
N ALA A 96 18.41 -53.30 22.56
CA ALA A 96 18.20 -52.35 21.47
C ALA A 96 16.88 -51.55 21.63
N LYS A 97 15.81 -52.20 22.12
CA LYS A 97 14.54 -51.53 22.42
C LYS A 97 14.71 -50.42 23.46
N GLY A 98 15.53 -50.65 24.48
CA GLY A 98 15.82 -49.65 25.51
C GLY A 98 16.63 -48.45 24.98
N GLU A 99 17.54 -48.71 24.02
CA GLU A 99 18.41 -47.70 23.44
C GLU A 99 17.74 -46.88 22.32
N TYR A 100 17.00 -47.54 21.44
CA TYR A 100 16.40 -46.91 20.25
C TYR A 100 14.91 -46.58 20.39
N HIS A 101 14.29 -46.91 21.53
CA HIS A 101 12.92 -46.58 21.92
C HIS A 101 11.83 -46.97 20.91
N PHE A 102 12.02 -48.07 20.18
CA PHE A 102 10.95 -48.64 19.36
C PHE A 102 9.90 -49.36 20.23
N THR A 103 8.66 -49.41 19.75
CA THR A 103 7.55 -50.01 20.50
C THR A 103 7.61 -51.56 20.41
N ASP A 104 7.62 -52.06 19.19
CA ASP A 104 7.62 -53.50 18.92
C ASP A 104 8.64 -53.84 17.84
N PHE A 105 9.07 -55.12 17.80
CA PHE A 105 9.94 -55.67 16.78
C PHE A 105 9.29 -56.90 16.16
N PHE A 106 9.32 -57.00 14.84
CA PHE A 106 8.73 -58.09 14.07
C PHE A 106 9.74 -58.71 13.12
N PHE A 107 9.72 -60.03 13.04
CA PHE A 107 10.27 -60.79 11.94
C PHE A 107 9.19 -61.00 10.90
N VAL A 108 9.42 -60.56 9.66
CA VAL A 108 8.39 -60.52 8.61
C VAL A 108 8.70 -61.54 7.53
N SER A 109 7.71 -62.36 7.22
CA SER A 109 7.79 -63.38 6.17
C SER A 109 7.41 -62.74 4.79
N ARG A 110 7.67 -63.50 3.74
CA ARG A 110 7.42 -63.11 2.35
C ARG A 110 5.95 -62.77 2.04
N ASP A 111 5.03 -63.31 2.77
CA ASP A 111 3.59 -63.09 2.59
C ASP A 111 3.05 -61.92 3.42
N GLY A 112 3.89 -61.28 4.25
CA GLY A 112 3.50 -60.21 5.15
C GLY A 112 3.08 -60.67 6.54
N SER A 113 3.06 -62.00 6.80
CA SER A 113 2.90 -62.50 8.16
C SER A 113 4.12 -62.16 9.01
N TYR A 114 3.94 -62.01 10.31
CA TYR A 114 5.02 -61.71 11.24
C TYR A 114 4.96 -62.52 12.53
N ILE A 115 6.09 -62.58 13.19
CA ILE A 115 6.21 -62.97 14.58
C ILE A 115 6.91 -61.91 15.40
N ALA A 116 6.35 -61.52 16.53
CA ALA A 116 6.94 -60.55 17.46
C ALA A 116 7.93 -61.23 18.41
N LEU A 117 8.70 -60.45 19.18
CA LEU A 117 9.69 -60.99 20.15
C LEU A 117 9.08 -61.81 21.23
N ASP A 118 7.85 -61.59 21.64
CA ASP A 118 7.08 -62.37 22.65
C ASP A 118 6.40 -63.55 22.05
N GLY A 119 6.55 -63.80 20.75
CA GLY A 119 5.95 -64.95 20.04
C GLY A 119 4.55 -64.67 19.49
N GLU A 120 4.00 -63.48 19.66
CA GLU A 120 2.74 -63.09 19.03
C GLU A 120 2.90 -63.14 17.50
N ARG A 121 1.90 -63.69 16.81
CA ARG A 121 1.87 -63.79 15.36
C ARG A 121 0.72 -62.98 14.79
N GLY A 122 0.98 -62.30 13.67
CA GLY A 122 -0.01 -61.50 12.99
C GLY A 122 0.33 -61.31 11.53
N TYR A 123 -0.31 -60.27 10.95
CA TYR A 123 -0.16 -59.92 9.56
C TYR A 123 -0.01 -58.41 9.44
N LEU A 124 0.95 -57.97 8.60
CA LEU A 124 1.11 -56.55 8.24
C LEU A 124 0.43 -56.34 6.90
N ASP A 125 -0.55 -55.42 6.85
CA ASP A 125 -1.20 -55.01 5.60
C ASP A 125 -0.33 -54.03 4.84
N LEU A 126 0.78 -54.51 4.32
CA LEU A 126 1.76 -53.71 3.58
C LEU A 126 1.33 -53.43 2.13
N GLY A 127 0.34 -54.13 1.60
CA GLY A 127 -0.13 -53.92 0.23
C GLY A 127 1.01 -53.96 -0.82
N ARG A 128 1.12 -52.91 -1.60
CA ARG A 128 2.18 -52.80 -2.63
C ARG A 128 3.60 -52.65 -2.05
N THR A 129 3.75 -52.14 -0.84
CA THR A 129 5.06 -51.94 -0.21
C THR A 129 5.71 -53.27 0.20
N LEU A 130 4.94 -54.34 0.32
CA LEU A 130 5.48 -55.68 0.54
C LEU A 130 6.36 -56.16 -0.63
N SER A 131 5.95 -55.85 -1.88
CA SER A 131 6.77 -56.15 -3.06
C SER A 131 8.08 -55.37 -3.06
N GLN A 132 8.05 -54.11 -2.66
CA GLN A 132 9.25 -53.28 -2.52
C GLN A 132 10.21 -53.88 -1.49
N LEU A 133 9.70 -54.27 -0.31
CA LEU A 133 10.48 -54.83 0.76
C LEU A 133 11.10 -56.16 0.37
N ILE A 134 10.32 -57.09 -0.16
CA ILE A 134 10.73 -58.50 -0.33
C ILE A 134 11.33 -58.75 -1.73
N LEU A 135 10.72 -58.21 -2.80
CA LEU A 135 11.16 -58.51 -4.15
C LEU A 135 12.24 -57.52 -4.64
N GLU A 136 12.07 -56.23 -4.33
CA GLU A 136 13.01 -55.18 -4.73
C GLU A 136 14.14 -54.99 -3.71
N GLN A 137 14.07 -55.66 -2.57
CA GLN A 137 15.05 -55.59 -1.47
C GLN A 137 15.31 -54.12 -1.01
N GLN A 138 14.24 -53.34 -0.97
CA GLN A 138 14.30 -51.90 -0.54
C GLN A 138 13.69 -51.76 0.85
N PRO A 139 14.28 -50.91 1.71
CA PRO A 139 13.68 -50.59 2.98
C PRO A 139 12.38 -49.79 2.78
N ILE A 140 11.42 -50.02 3.65
CA ILE A 140 10.12 -49.32 3.60
C ILE A 140 9.80 -48.65 4.91
N VAL A 141 8.92 -47.64 4.83
CA VAL A 141 8.18 -47.10 5.96
C VAL A 141 6.70 -47.07 5.60
N ALA A 142 5.85 -47.52 6.49
CA ALA A 142 4.42 -47.62 6.26
C ALA A 142 3.64 -47.28 7.54
N ASN A 143 2.45 -46.70 7.36
CA ASN A 143 1.55 -46.33 8.44
C ASN A 143 0.26 -47.11 8.34
N SER A 144 -0.38 -47.35 9.48
CA SER A 144 -1.69 -48.03 9.58
C SER A 144 -1.72 -49.45 8.99
N VAL A 145 -0.57 -50.11 8.99
CA VAL A 145 -0.43 -51.50 8.44
C VAL A 145 -0.56 -52.59 9.49
N VAL A 146 -0.58 -52.22 10.78
CA VAL A 146 -0.86 -53.13 11.88
C VAL A 146 -2.35 -53.08 12.18
N PRO A 147 -3.10 -54.17 12.05
CA PRO A 147 -4.52 -54.18 12.39
C PRO A 147 -4.77 -53.67 13.81
N ASP A 148 -5.84 -52.90 14.00
CA ASP A 148 -6.27 -52.31 15.27
C ASP A 148 -5.29 -51.30 15.93
N LYS A 149 -4.17 -50.94 15.27
CA LYS A 149 -3.19 -49.97 15.73
C LYS A 149 -2.89 -48.92 14.65
N PRO A 150 -3.83 -48.04 14.30
CA PRO A 150 -3.65 -47.06 13.18
C PRO A 150 -2.59 -45.97 13.43
N GLU A 151 -2.20 -45.78 14.69
CA GLU A 151 -1.22 -44.73 15.08
C GLU A 151 0.23 -45.24 15.08
N ILE A 152 0.48 -46.42 14.51
CA ILE A 152 1.81 -47.03 14.50
C ILE A 152 2.44 -46.93 13.14
N MET A 153 3.67 -46.39 13.12
CA MET A 153 4.55 -46.39 11.98
C MET A 153 5.45 -47.61 11.99
N VAL A 154 5.51 -48.35 10.90
CA VAL A 154 6.36 -49.51 10.70
C VAL A 154 7.54 -49.12 9.80
N PHE A 155 8.75 -49.38 10.27
CA PHE A 155 9.98 -49.35 9.49
C PHE A 155 10.41 -50.76 9.23
N ALA A 156 10.66 -51.14 8.00
CA ALA A 156 11.16 -52.47 7.69
C ALA A 156 12.36 -52.44 6.75
N VAL A 157 13.26 -53.36 6.96
CA VAL A 157 14.42 -53.57 6.09
C VAL A 157 14.48 -55.06 5.68
N PRO A 158 14.86 -55.31 4.42
CA PRO A 158 15.04 -56.69 3.98
C PRO A 158 16.27 -57.32 4.66
N THR A 159 16.23 -58.65 4.86
CA THR A 159 17.32 -59.46 5.41
C THR A 159 17.55 -60.68 4.53
N GLU A 160 18.66 -61.39 4.72
CA GLU A 160 18.77 -62.73 4.26
C GLU A 160 17.73 -63.63 4.99
N LYS A 161 17.40 -64.78 4.39
CA LYS A 161 16.46 -65.69 5.00
C LYS A 161 16.98 -66.17 6.34
N GLY A 162 16.16 -66.01 7.38
CA GLY A 162 16.44 -66.41 8.73
C GLY A 162 15.23 -67.19 9.33
N SER A 163 15.41 -67.72 10.49
CA SER A 163 14.33 -68.38 11.25
C SER A 163 14.40 -67.96 12.71
N TYR A 164 13.24 -67.61 13.30
CA TYR A 164 13.09 -67.28 14.70
C TYR A 164 11.88 -67.99 15.26
N GLN A 165 12.07 -68.83 16.33
CA GLN A 165 11.04 -69.67 16.93
C GLN A 165 10.28 -70.54 15.89
N GLY A 166 11.02 -71.08 14.90
CA GLY A 166 10.44 -71.90 13.83
C GLY A 166 9.60 -71.05 12.79
N PHE A 167 9.72 -69.74 12.78
CA PHE A 167 9.10 -68.88 11.80
C PHE A 167 10.17 -68.34 10.85
N ASP A 168 10.01 -68.65 9.56
CA ASP A 168 10.93 -68.15 8.50
C ASP A 168 10.62 -66.70 8.10
N TYR A 169 11.64 -65.86 8.08
CA TYR A 169 11.50 -64.47 7.74
C TYR A 169 12.49 -64.04 6.64
N GLU A 170 12.12 -63.01 5.90
CA GLU A 170 12.93 -62.36 4.83
C GLU A 170 13.10 -60.85 5.09
N ALA A 171 12.49 -60.32 6.15
CA ALA A 171 12.65 -58.93 6.56
C ALA A 171 12.49 -58.78 8.07
N ILE A 172 13.02 -57.72 8.61
CA ILE A 172 12.75 -57.28 10.00
C ILE A 172 12.04 -55.96 10.00
N ALA A 173 11.18 -55.75 10.99
CA ALA A 173 10.46 -54.50 11.14
C ALA A 173 10.46 -54.02 12.58
N VAL A 174 10.48 -52.73 12.79
CA VAL A 174 10.26 -52.07 14.07
C VAL A 174 9.11 -51.09 13.98
N THR A 175 8.45 -50.89 15.08
CA THR A 175 7.33 -49.95 15.17
C THR A 175 7.67 -48.76 16.07
N TYR A 176 7.21 -47.60 15.68
CA TYR A 176 7.25 -46.38 16.48
C TYR A 176 5.85 -45.80 16.59
N ASN A 177 5.59 -45.07 17.67
CA ASN A 177 4.37 -44.25 17.74
C ASN A 177 4.48 -43.09 16.77
N ASN A 178 3.43 -42.77 16.02
CA ASN A 178 3.39 -41.63 15.11
C ASN A 178 3.78 -40.31 15.79
N ARG A 179 3.46 -40.15 17.08
CA ARG A 179 3.80 -38.90 17.83
C ARG A 179 5.29 -38.62 17.86
N ASP A 180 6.14 -39.64 17.98
CA ASP A 180 7.60 -39.43 18.05
C ASP A 180 8.19 -38.92 16.72
N LEU A 181 7.54 -39.29 15.61
CA LEU A 181 7.90 -38.79 14.27
C LEU A 181 7.27 -37.42 14.00
N VAL A 182 6.02 -37.22 14.38
CA VAL A 182 5.31 -35.96 14.27
C VAL A 182 6.03 -34.83 15.00
N ASP A 183 6.56 -35.09 16.20
CA ASP A 183 7.34 -34.11 16.96
C ASP A 183 8.62 -33.69 16.22
N SER A 184 9.19 -34.59 15.41
CA SER A 184 10.33 -34.27 14.52
C SER A 184 9.94 -33.39 13.32
N LEU A 185 8.66 -33.37 12.94
CA LEU A 185 8.09 -32.54 11.87
C LEU A 185 7.51 -31.25 12.38
N LYS A 186 7.40 -31.06 13.71
CA LYS A 186 6.93 -29.77 14.26
C LYS A 186 7.86 -28.67 13.86
N ILE A 187 7.41 -27.92 12.87
CA ILE A 187 8.08 -26.72 12.45
C ILE A 187 7.67 -25.63 13.43
N SER A 188 8.63 -25.14 14.22
CA SER A 188 8.43 -23.98 15.08
C SER A 188 8.28 -22.67 14.30
N ALA A 189 8.27 -22.74 12.97
CA ALA A 189 8.01 -21.63 12.09
C ALA A 189 6.58 -21.13 12.22
N PHE A 190 6.41 -19.84 11.96
CA PHE A 190 5.11 -19.18 12.02
C PHE A 190 4.44 -19.24 13.40
N GLU A 191 5.23 -19.13 14.48
CA GLU A 191 4.70 -19.10 15.86
C GLU A 191 3.78 -20.29 16.21
N GLY A 192 3.98 -21.45 15.56
CA GLY A 192 3.17 -22.64 15.75
C GLY A 192 1.84 -22.67 14.97
N HIS A 193 1.60 -21.72 14.07
CA HIS A 193 0.43 -21.69 13.18
C HIS A 193 0.64 -22.46 11.87
N GLY A 194 1.86 -22.89 11.57
CA GLY A 194 2.14 -23.75 10.43
C GLY A 194 1.69 -25.20 10.69
N SER A 195 1.21 -25.88 9.64
CA SER A 195 0.85 -27.28 9.65
C SER A 195 1.71 -28.04 8.63
N THR A 196 2.23 -29.20 9.00
CA THR A 196 2.98 -30.07 8.10
C THR A 196 2.30 -31.41 8.04
N PHE A 197 2.13 -31.91 6.83
CA PHE A 197 1.55 -33.24 6.59
C PHE A 197 2.45 -34.07 5.69
N ALA A 198 2.49 -35.35 5.92
CA ALA A 198 2.92 -36.32 4.93
C ALA A 198 1.69 -37.07 4.42
N VAL A 199 1.50 -37.11 3.11
CA VAL A 199 0.32 -37.71 2.49
C VAL A 199 0.70 -38.72 1.43
N LEU A 200 -0.19 -39.66 1.19
CA LEU A 200 -0.14 -40.57 0.05
C LEU A 200 -0.62 -39.84 -1.23
N PRO A 201 -0.36 -40.38 -2.43
CA PRO A 201 -0.84 -39.81 -3.68
C PRO A 201 -2.36 -39.58 -3.75
N ASP A 202 -3.16 -40.39 -3.02
CA ASP A 202 -4.62 -40.24 -2.91
C ASP A 202 -5.07 -39.20 -1.88
N GLY A 203 -4.12 -38.43 -1.34
CA GLY A 203 -4.37 -37.34 -0.37
C GLY A 203 -4.58 -37.80 1.07
N ARG A 204 -4.55 -39.13 1.38
CA ARG A 204 -4.66 -39.63 2.74
C ARG A 204 -3.45 -39.19 3.57
N VAL A 205 -3.74 -38.65 4.75
CA VAL A 205 -2.71 -38.21 5.71
C VAL A 205 -2.05 -39.41 6.37
N VAL A 206 -0.72 -39.48 6.30
CA VAL A 206 0.14 -40.50 6.93
C VAL A 206 0.72 -39.94 8.23
N LEU A 207 1.22 -38.70 8.19
CA LEU A 207 1.73 -37.95 9.34
C LEU A 207 1.04 -36.60 9.41
N ASP A 208 0.59 -36.27 10.60
CA ASP A 208 -0.14 -35.00 10.89
C ASP A 208 0.56 -34.24 12.01
N SER A 209 1.28 -33.19 11.62
CA SER A 209 1.82 -32.17 12.53
C SER A 209 1.04 -30.88 12.38
N SER A 210 -0.28 -30.97 12.51
CA SER A 210 -1.16 -29.81 12.28
C SER A 210 -1.26 -28.88 13.47
N SER A 211 -1.43 -27.60 13.14
CA SER A 211 -1.90 -26.56 14.07
C SER A 211 -3.36 -26.83 14.47
N ALA A 212 -3.85 -26.08 15.47
CA ALA A 212 -5.22 -26.22 15.94
C ALA A 212 -6.28 -26.06 14.83
N ASP A 213 -5.99 -25.21 13.84
CA ASP A 213 -6.91 -24.84 12.76
C ASP A 213 -7.09 -25.93 11.70
N MET A 214 -6.10 -26.84 11.57
CA MET A 214 -6.08 -27.93 10.59
C MET A 214 -6.25 -29.30 11.22
N ARG A 215 -6.59 -29.36 12.50
CA ARG A 215 -6.72 -30.60 13.24
C ARG A 215 -7.86 -31.49 12.71
N GLY A 216 -7.61 -32.79 12.56
CA GLY A 216 -8.62 -33.76 12.11
C GLY A 216 -8.80 -33.85 10.59
N VAL A 217 -7.88 -33.32 9.83
CA VAL A 217 -7.85 -33.51 8.38
C VAL A 217 -7.24 -34.89 8.08
N HIS A 218 -8.05 -35.84 7.64
CA HIS A 218 -7.61 -37.20 7.30
C HIS A 218 -7.27 -37.37 5.82
N ASN A 219 -7.76 -36.46 4.97
CA ASN A 219 -7.46 -36.46 3.54
C ASN A 219 -7.45 -35.01 3.02
N ILE A 220 -6.30 -34.57 2.51
CA ILE A 220 -6.07 -33.21 2.04
C ILE A 220 -6.88 -32.92 0.77
N LEU A 221 -6.92 -33.86 -0.19
CA LEU A 221 -7.66 -33.65 -1.44
C LEU A 221 -9.17 -33.55 -1.18
N ALA A 222 -9.70 -34.37 -0.28
CA ALA A 222 -11.09 -34.27 0.14
C ALA A 222 -11.39 -32.97 0.88
N MET A 223 -10.49 -32.47 1.70
CA MET A 223 -10.60 -31.17 2.37
C MET A 223 -10.65 -30.03 1.34
N LEU A 224 -9.74 -30.01 0.37
CA LEU A 224 -9.70 -28.99 -0.68
C LEU A 224 -11.01 -28.97 -1.50
N LYS A 225 -11.53 -30.16 -1.86
CA LYS A 225 -12.79 -30.30 -2.57
C LYS A 225 -14.00 -29.78 -1.77
N ASN A 226 -14.11 -30.20 -0.52
CA ASN A 226 -15.32 -30.03 0.27
C ASN A 226 -15.36 -28.69 1.01
N SER A 227 -14.21 -28.15 1.40
CA SER A 227 -14.11 -26.98 2.30
C SER A 227 -13.48 -25.77 1.64
N ALA A 228 -12.61 -25.95 0.63
CA ALA A 228 -11.93 -24.87 -0.07
C ALA A 228 -12.52 -24.56 -1.46
N GLY A 229 -13.55 -25.31 -1.89
CA GLY A 229 -14.28 -25.05 -3.14
C GLY A 229 -13.53 -25.44 -4.42
N PHE A 230 -12.54 -26.34 -4.34
CA PHE A 230 -11.84 -26.85 -5.51
C PHE A 230 -12.77 -27.69 -6.38
N THR A 231 -12.67 -27.52 -7.70
CA THR A 231 -13.37 -28.37 -8.67
C THR A 231 -12.78 -29.78 -8.69
N ALA A 232 -13.54 -30.75 -9.19
CA ALA A 232 -13.03 -32.12 -9.37
C ALA A 232 -11.78 -32.16 -10.25
N GLU A 233 -11.76 -31.39 -11.35
CA GLU A 233 -10.60 -31.27 -12.24
C GLU A 233 -9.34 -30.75 -11.54
N GLN A 234 -9.48 -29.74 -10.65
CA GLN A 234 -8.35 -29.20 -9.89
C GLN A 234 -7.81 -30.22 -8.88
N VAL A 235 -8.70 -30.99 -8.24
CA VAL A 235 -8.32 -32.04 -7.30
C VAL A 235 -7.65 -33.20 -8.02
N ASP A 236 -8.15 -33.62 -9.17
CA ASP A 236 -7.57 -34.68 -9.98
C ASP A 236 -6.17 -34.29 -10.49
N ALA A 237 -6.01 -33.05 -10.98
CA ALA A 237 -4.70 -32.50 -11.39
C ALA A 237 -3.69 -32.49 -10.24
N LEU A 238 -4.13 -32.11 -9.02
CA LEU A 238 -3.27 -32.10 -7.85
C LEU A 238 -2.90 -33.54 -7.40
N GLN A 239 -3.83 -34.48 -7.52
CA GLN A 239 -3.57 -35.88 -7.28
C GLN A 239 -2.53 -36.45 -8.26
N ASP A 240 -2.64 -36.09 -9.55
CA ASP A 240 -1.66 -36.47 -10.57
C ASP A 240 -0.27 -35.90 -10.27
N SER A 241 -0.19 -34.65 -9.84
CA SER A 241 1.07 -34.02 -9.41
C SER A 241 1.67 -34.73 -8.18
N PHE A 242 0.85 -35.17 -7.19
CA PHE A 242 1.32 -35.91 -6.05
C PHE A 242 1.86 -37.31 -6.49
N ALA A 243 1.14 -37.98 -7.41
CA ALA A 243 1.56 -39.27 -7.93
C ALA A 243 2.83 -39.19 -8.79
N ALA A 244 3.02 -38.08 -9.52
CA ALA A 244 4.22 -37.83 -10.29
C ALA A 244 5.42 -37.35 -9.46
N GLY A 245 5.20 -37.02 -8.19
CA GLY A 245 6.23 -36.50 -7.29
C GLY A 245 6.64 -35.07 -7.63
N GLU A 246 5.76 -34.28 -8.22
CA GLU A 246 5.99 -32.89 -8.54
C GLU A 246 5.93 -32.00 -7.31
N SER A 247 6.61 -30.86 -7.37
CA SER A 247 6.57 -29.82 -6.35
C SER A 247 5.80 -28.62 -6.85
N GLY A 248 5.06 -27.97 -5.97
CA GLY A 248 4.30 -26.79 -6.31
C GLY A 248 3.81 -26.02 -5.11
N ASN A 249 3.14 -24.92 -5.39
CA ASN A 249 2.45 -24.13 -4.39
C ASN A 249 1.04 -23.76 -4.88
N LEU A 250 0.16 -23.49 -3.95
CA LEU A 250 -1.18 -22.99 -4.23
C LEU A 250 -1.73 -22.18 -3.06
N GLU A 251 -2.72 -21.36 -3.34
CA GLU A 251 -3.48 -20.60 -2.34
C GLU A 251 -4.92 -21.13 -2.29
N PHE A 252 -5.48 -21.23 -1.10
CA PHE A 252 -6.86 -21.62 -0.90
C PHE A 252 -7.45 -20.96 0.34
N SER A 253 -8.78 -20.99 0.46
CA SER A 253 -9.48 -20.39 1.61
C SER A 253 -10.46 -21.38 2.23
N ILE A 254 -10.44 -21.47 3.56
CA ILE A 254 -11.40 -22.25 4.34
C ILE A 254 -12.01 -21.35 5.40
N ASN A 255 -13.34 -21.29 5.47
CA ASN A 255 -14.09 -20.50 6.46
C ASN A 255 -13.67 -19.02 6.50
N GLY A 256 -13.30 -18.46 5.35
CA GLY A 256 -12.88 -17.04 5.24
C GLY A 256 -11.42 -16.77 5.63
N VAL A 257 -10.64 -17.80 5.98
CA VAL A 257 -9.20 -17.71 6.21
C VAL A 257 -8.47 -18.21 4.98
N SER A 258 -7.56 -17.41 4.44
CA SER A 258 -6.71 -17.79 3.31
C SER A 258 -5.42 -18.44 3.79
N TYR A 259 -5.01 -19.50 3.10
CA TYR A 259 -3.83 -20.29 3.38
C TYR A 259 -2.93 -20.38 2.16
N TYR A 260 -1.62 -20.42 2.41
CA TYR A 260 -0.65 -20.90 1.46
C TYR A 260 -0.37 -22.38 1.71
N MET A 261 -0.27 -23.15 0.64
CA MET A 261 0.20 -24.54 0.67
C MET A 261 1.38 -24.68 -0.29
N VAL A 262 2.45 -25.31 0.21
CA VAL A 262 3.55 -25.79 -0.62
C VAL A 262 3.60 -27.30 -0.51
N TYR A 263 3.94 -27.98 -1.58
CA TYR A 263 4.00 -29.44 -1.60
C TYR A 263 5.15 -29.93 -2.47
N GLY A 264 5.59 -31.13 -2.20
CA GLY A 264 6.58 -31.81 -3.04
C GLY A 264 6.86 -33.22 -2.54
N SER A 265 7.55 -34.00 -3.37
CA SER A 265 7.85 -35.40 -3.08
C SER A 265 8.75 -35.55 -1.85
N ALA A 266 8.43 -36.48 -1.02
CA ALA A 266 9.36 -36.98 -0.01
C ALA A 266 10.52 -37.71 -0.71
N SER A 267 11.71 -37.63 -0.12
CA SER A 267 12.90 -38.29 -0.65
C SER A 267 12.89 -39.81 -0.48
N PHE A 268 11.80 -40.35 0.01
CA PHE A 268 11.60 -41.79 0.24
C PHE A 268 10.12 -42.13 0.08
N GLN A 269 9.82 -43.33 -0.37
CA GLN A 269 8.45 -43.79 -0.68
C GLN A 269 7.73 -42.83 -1.65
N ASN A 270 6.49 -43.09 -1.99
CA ASN A 270 5.65 -42.21 -2.81
C ASN A 270 4.83 -41.25 -1.96
N TRP A 271 5.46 -40.62 -0.95
CA TRP A 271 4.77 -39.65 -0.11
C TRP A 271 4.99 -38.24 -0.63
N THR A 272 4.00 -37.39 -0.40
CA THR A 272 4.11 -35.95 -0.62
C THR A 272 4.12 -35.26 0.74
N ILE A 273 5.10 -34.40 0.97
CA ILE A 273 5.15 -33.51 2.13
C ILE A 273 4.43 -32.24 1.79
N LEU A 274 3.60 -31.76 2.69
CA LEU A 274 2.85 -30.51 2.56
C LEU A 274 3.19 -29.59 3.71
N GLY A 275 3.41 -28.32 3.38
CA GLY A 275 3.46 -27.23 4.36
C GLY A 275 2.27 -26.30 4.14
N ILE A 276 1.43 -26.09 5.15
CA ILE A 276 0.25 -25.21 5.08
C ILE A 276 0.36 -24.15 6.18
N ALA A 277 0.19 -22.88 5.83
CA ALA A 277 0.19 -21.81 6.81
C ALA A 277 -0.82 -20.72 6.45
N PRO A 278 -1.47 -20.08 7.45
CA PRO A 278 -2.36 -18.95 7.20
C PRO A 278 -1.61 -17.79 6.56
N LYS A 279 -2.18 -17.22 5.48
CA LYS A 279 -1.62 -16.07 4.75
C LYS A 279 -1.37 -14.88 5.68
N SER A 280 -2.25 -14.66 6.65
CA SER A 280 -2.12 -13.57 7.63
C SER A 280 -0.87 -13.70 8.50
N VAL A 281 -0.48 -14.93 8.86
CA VAL A 281 0.69 -15.20 9.70
C VAL A 281 1.98 -15.12 8.89
N VAL A 282 1.99 -15.75 7.72
CA VAL A 282 3.16 -15.74 6.81
C VAL A 282 3.49 -14.29 6.41
N ASN A 283 2.47 -13.49 6.08
CA ASN A 283 2.63 -12.12 5.62
C ASN A 283 2.73 -11.09 6.76
N ALA A 284 2.64 -11.48 8.03
CA ALA A 284 2.55 -10.54 9.16
C ALA A 284 3.69 -9.51 9.17
N ASN A 285 4.93 -9.95 9.00
CA ASN A 285 6.10 -9.09 8.95
C ASN A 285 6.14 -8.20 7.69
N MET A 286 5.77 -8.78 6.55
CA MET A 286 5.70 -8.06 5.27
C MET A 286 4.59 -7.02 5.25
N ASN A 287 3.42 -7.33 5.78
CA ASN A 287 2.32 -6.38 5.93
C ASN A 287 2.75 -5.17 6.79
N ARG A 288 3.46 -5.41 7.89
CA ARG A 288 4.00 -4.33 8.73
C ARG A 288 4.96 -3.43 7.95
N LEU A 289 5.85 -4.02 7.15
CA LEU A 289 6.77 -3.27 6.29
C LEU A 289 6.00 -2.47 5.23
N GLN A 290 5.02 -3.07 4.59
CA GLN A 290 4.15 -2.41 3.61
C GLN A 290 3.43 -1.19 4.22
N TYR A 291 2.79 -1.33 5.37
CA TYR A 291 2.11 -0.22 6.05
C TYR A 291 3.07 0.90 6.45
N THR A 292 4.26 0.57 6.95
CA THR A 292 5.26 1.60 7.30
C THR A 292 5.75 2.34 6.07
N THR A 293 6.02 1.66 4.98
CA THR A 293 6.45 2.26 3.71
C THR A 293 5.34 3.16 3.12
N MET A 294 4.10 2.69 3.11
CA MET A 294 2.95 3.50 2.69
C MET A 294 2.77 4.76 3.55
N ALA A 295 2.93 4.65 4.87
CA ALA A 295 2.84 5.80 5.77
C ALA A 295 3.94 6.83 5.48
N VAL A 296 5.17 6.40 5.25
CA VAL A 296 6.29 7.27 4.88
C VAL A 296 6.06 7.93 3.52
N MET A 297 5.63 7.18 2.51
CA MET A 297 5.31 7.73 1.18
C MET A 297 4.17 8.75 1.24
N SER A 298 3.10 8.46 1.97
CA SER A 298 1.97 9.37 2.15
C SER A 298 2.39 10.64 2.91
N GLY A 299 3.21 10.50 3.95
CA GLY A 299 3.74 11.61 4.73
C GLY A 299 4.64 12.53 3.92
N THR A 300 5.57 11.97 3.14
CA THR A 300 6.47 12.75 2.28
C THR A 300 5.71 13.46 1.16
N THR A 301 4.74 12.79 0.54
CA THR A 301 3.87 13.40 -0.48
C THR A 301 3.04 14.53 0.09
N GLY A 302 2.45 14.35 1.28
CA GLY A 302 1.71 15.39 1.98
C GLY A 302 2.59 16.61 2.31
N MET A 303 3.81 16.40 2.78
CA MET A 303 4.77 17.47 3.08
C MET A 303 5.14 18.27 1.83
N LEU A 304 5.39 17.59 0.69
CA LEU A 304 5.67 18.24 -0.58
C LEU A 304 4.49 19.08 -1.09
N ALA A 305 3.27 18.57 -0.95
CA ALA A 305 2.05 19.29 -1.32
C ALA A 305 1.87 20.55 -0.47
N VAL A 306 2.10 20.48 0.84
CA VAL A 306 2.06 21.64 1.75
C VAL A 306 3.14 22.65 1.39
N ALA A 307 4.37 22.21 1.14
CA ALA A 307 5.47 23.10 0.71
C ALA A 307 5.14 23.83 -0.61
N ALA A 308 4.59 23.12 -1.60
CA ALA A 308 4.16 23.70 -2.86
C ALA A 308 3.05 24.76 -2.65
N LEU A 309 2.07 24.46 -1.79
CA LEU A 309 1.01 25.41 -1.44
C LEU A 309 1.56 26.68 -0.79
N LEU A 310 2.49 26.55 0.15
CA LEU A 310 3.13 27.67 0.82
C LEU A 310 3.90 28.55 -0.17
N LEU A 311 4.63 27.95 -1.12
CA LEU A 311 5.33 28.69 -2.18
C LEU A 311 4.36 29.46 -3.08
N VAL A 312 3.22 28.88 -3.44
CA VAL A 312 2.18 29.56 -4.23
C VAL A 312 1.59 30.73 -3.45
N VAL A 313 1.29 30.54 -2.17
CA VAL A 313 0.75 31.61 -1.31
C VAL A 313 1.76 32.73 -1.14
N GLN A 314 3.04 32.42 -0.87
CA GLN A 314 4.10 33.43 -0.76
C GLN A 314 4.27 34.23 -2.06
N ASN A 315 4.30 33.55 -3.20
CA ASN A 315 4.43 34.23 -4.51
C ASN A 315 3.24 35.13 -4.80
N ASN A 316 2.02 34.73 -4.45
CA ASN A 316 0.84 35.55 -4.59
C ASN A 316 0.87 36.78 -3.65
N ARG A 317 1.29 36.61 -2.39
CA ARG A 317 1.47 37.72 -1.45
C ARG A 317 2.51 38.74 -1.93
N GLN A 318 3.63 38.28 -2.47
CA GLN A 318 4.65 39.17 -3.05
C GLN A 318 4.12 39.99 -4.27
N LYS A 319 3.32 39.34 -5.12
CA LYS A 319 2.69 40.01 -6.26
C LYS A 319 1.69 41.10 -5.83
N LEU A 320 0.88 40.82 -4.79
CA LEU A 320 -0.01 41.81 -4.22
C LEU A 320 0.78 43.02 -3.66
N ARG A 321 1.78 42.77 -2.81
CA ARG A 321 2.62 43.81 -2.22
C ARG A 321 3.27 44.71 -3.28
N LYS A 322 3.77 44.13 -4.39
CA LYS A 322 4.34 44.91 -5.49
C LYS A 322 3.31 45.81 -6.18
N LYS A 323 2.06 45.30 -6.34
CA LYS A 323 0.98 46.11 -6.90
C LYS A 323 0.58 47.28 -5.98
N ASP A 324 0.48 47.03 -4.69
CA ASP A 324 0.15 48.05 -3.70
C ASP A 324 1.23 49.11 -3.66
N GLN A 325 2.51 48.73 -3.68
CA GLN A 325 3.63 49.69 -3.77
C GLN A 325 3.60 50.53 -5.05
N GLN A 326 3.24 49.93 -6.18
CA GLN A 326 3.13 50.69 -7.45
C GLN A 326 1.96 51.67 -7.43
N LEU A 327 0.84 51.30 -6.79
CA LEU A 327 -0.29 52.22 -6.62
C LEU A 327 0.09 53.41 -5.72
N LEU A 328 0.67 53.14 -4.57
CA LEU A 328 1.13 54.19 -3.64
C LEU A 328 2.15 55.12 -4.30
N ALA A 329 3.12 54.60 -5.04
CA ALA A 329 4.11 55.41 -5.75
C ALA A 329 3.47 56.26 -6.83
N ARG A 330 2.45 55.81 -7.55
CA ARG A 330 1.70 56.61 -8.52
C ARG A 330 0.89 57.73 -7.85
N GLU A 331 0.26 57.42 -6.75
CA GLU A 331 -0.53 58.37 -5.97
C GLU A 331 0.35 59.49 -5.39
N GLU A 332 1.50 59.14 -4.83
CA GLU A 332 2.49 60.09 -4.33
C GLU A 332 3.06 60.96 -5.44
N LEU A 333 3.40 60.38 -6.59
CA LEU A 333 3.89 61.13 -7.75
C LEU A 333 2.83 62.09 -8.25
N PHE A 334 1.56 61.68 -8.35
CA PHE A 334 0.47 62.54 -8.77
C PHE A 334 0.23 63.70 -7.77
N SER A 335 0.23 63.41 -6.47
CA SER A 335 0.10 64.43 -5.42
C SER A 335 1.24 65.46 -5.47
N ASN A 336 2.48 64.99 -5.63
CA ASN A 336 3.65 65.91 -5.74
C ASN A 336 3.62 66.76 -6.99
N LEU A 337 3.20 66.22 -8.13
CA LEU A 337 3.02 67.02 -9.37
C LEU A 337 1.92 68.03 -9.16
N SER A 338 0.77 67.70 -8.61
CA SER A 338 -0.34 68.64 -8.39
C SER A 338 -0.01 69.74 -7.45
N ARG A 339 0.91 69.60 -6.48
CA ARG A 339 1.35 70.62 -5.58
C ARG A 339 2.22 71.72 -6.23
N ASN A 340 2.98 71.30 -7.25
CA ASN A 340 3.99 72.20 -7.88
C ASN A 340 3.51 72.88 -9.19
N VAL A 341 2.31 72.55 -9.65
CA VAL A 341 1.69 73.15 -10.83
C VAL A 341 0.85 74.36 -10.37
N ASP A 342 0.75 75.40 -11.19
CA ASP A 342 -0.06 76.56 -10.90
C ASP A 342 -1.54 76.37 -11.32
N ASP A 343 -1.92 75.19 -11.70
CA ASP A 343 -3.28 74.81 -12.06
C ASP A 343 -3.95 74.02 -10.93
N VAL A 344 -5.19 74.34 -10.61
CA VAL A 344 -6.00 73.62 -9.62
C VAL A 344 -6.96 72.66 -10.34
N PHE A 345 -6.83 71.37 -10.05
CA PHE A 345 -7.69 70.32 -10.64
C PHE A 345 -8.78 69.94 -9.67
N LEU A 346 -10.01 69.84 -10.18
CA LEU A 346 -11.18 69.36 -9.48
C LEU A 346 -11.81 68.19 -10.25
N MET A 347 -12.27 67.17 -9.56
CA MET A 347 -13.08 66.12 -10.15
C MET A 347 -14.39 65.99 -9.36
N ILE A 348 -15.48 66.17 -10.07
CA ILE A 348 -16.82 66.29 -9.52
C ILE A 348 -17.65 65.14 -10.13
N ASP A 349 -18.36 64.40 -9.32
CA ASP A 349 -19.34 63.43 -9.77
C ASP A 349 -20.60 64.13 -10.26
N THR A 350 -20.96 63.92 -11.50
CA THR A 350 -22.07 64.66 -12.14
C THR A 350 -23.44 64.23 -11.61
N GLU A 351 -23.60 63.04 -11.05
CA GLU A 351 -24.86 62.56 -10.52
C GLU A 351 -25.06 62.99 -9.06
N THR A 352 -24.02 62.77 -8.22
CA THR A 352 -24.09 63.08 -6.80
C THR A 352 -23.72 64.51 -6.47
N ARG A 353 -23.12 65.24 -7.41
CA ARG A 353 -22.57 66.60 -7.27
C ARG A 353 -21.49 66.73 -6.18
N LYS A 354 -20.89 65.61 -5.79
CA LYS A 354 -19.80 65.60 -4.79
C LYS A 354 -18.47 65.82 -5.48
N VAL A 355 -17.62 66.58 -4.84
CA VAL A 355 -16.22 66.77 -5.26
C VAL A 355 -15.45 65.55 -4.72
N GLU A 356 -14.99 64.71 -5.64
CA GLU A 356 -14.24 63.50 -5.29
C GLU A 356 -12.74 63.77 -5.15
N TYR A 357 -12.24 64.75 -5.86
CA TYR A 357 -10.84 65.14 -5.81
C TYR A 357 -10.67 66.65 -5.94
N VAL A 358 -9.79 67.21 -5.14
CA VAL A 358 -9.29 68.60 -5.23
C VAL A 358 -7.79 68.54 -5.14
N SER A 359 -7.10 69.22 -6.05
CA SER A 359 -5.65 69.23 -5.98
C SER A 359 -5.17 70.10 -4.78
N PRO A 360 -4.13 69.60 -4.05
CA PRO A 360 -3.67 70.28 -2.81
C PRO A 360 -3.23 71.69 -2.94
N ASN A 361 -2.87 72.19 -4.17
CA ASN A 361 -2.45 73.55 -4.45
C ASN A 361 -3.60 74.54 -4.45
N VAL A 362 -4.84 74.14 -4.32
CA VAL A 362 -6.01 74.99 -4.19
C VAL A 362 -5.84 75.97 -3.02
N GLN A 363 -5.21 75.54 -1.92
CA GLN A 363 -4.92 76.45 -0.80
C GLN A 363 -3.93 77.56 -1.18
N ARG A 364 -2.88 77.17 -1.90
CA ARG A 364 -1.87 78.14 -2.36
C ARG A 364 -2.44 79.18 -3.38
N ILE A 365 -3.27 78.69 -4.29
CA ILE A 365 -3.76 79.49 -5.42
C ILE A 365 -5.01 80.30 -5.03
N LEU A 366 -5.98 79.68 -4.35
CA LEU A 366 -7.26 80.26 -4.04
C LEU A 366 -7.45 80.68 -2.58
N GLY A 367 -6.54 80.25 -1.67
CA GLY A 367 -6.65 80.41 -0.21
C GLY A 367 -7.74 79.59 0.43
N LEU A 368 -8.17 78.51 -0.22
CA LEU A 368 -9.19 77.63 0.26
C LEU A 368 -8.58 76.23 0.63
N SER A 369 -8.97 75.70 1.76
CA SER A 369 -8.51 74.28 2.09
C SER A 369 -9.16 73.30 1.13
N PRO A 370 -8.45 72.24 0.72
CA PRO A 370 -9.03 71.17 -0.11
C PRO A 370 -10.29 70.54 0.50
N GLU A 371 -10.33 70.38 1.83
CA GLU A 371 -11.45 69.86 2.57
C GLU A 371 -12.70 70.76 2.48
N ALA A 372 -12.52 72.10 2.56
CA ALA A 372 -13.62 73.06 2.43
C ALA A 372 -14.27 72.99 1.04
N VAL A 373 -13.44 72.83 -0.01
CA VAL A 373 -13.94 72.69 -1.40
C VAL A 373 -14.58 71.30 -1.62
N GLN A 374 -14.11 70.29 -0.92
CA GLN A 374 -14.68 68.94 -0.98
C GLN A 374 -16.05 68.86 -0.29
N GLU A 375 -16.22 69.57 0.83
CA GLU A 375 -17.50 69.63 1.53
C GLU A 375 -18.53 70.44 0.80
N ASP A 376 -18.15 71.65 0.29
CA ASP A 376 -19.03 72.53 -0.45
C ASP A 376 -18.33 73.10 -1.69
N LEU A 377 -18.72 72.64 -2.87
CA LEU A 377 -18.21 73.12 -4.15
C LEU A 377 -18.46 74.58 -4.35
N TYR A 378 -19.51 75.12 -3.75
CA TYR A 378 -19.92 76.51 -3.94
C TYR A 378 -19.07 77.50 -3.14
N VAL A 379 -18.21 77.06 -2.25
CA VAL A 379 -17.18 77.87 -1.57
C VAL A 379 -16.26 78.58 -2.59
N LEU A 380 -16.12 77.98 -3.78
CA LEU A 380 -15.39 78.58 -4.91
C LEU A 380 -16.07 79.86 -5.46
N TYR A 381 -17.34 80.12 -5.09
CA TYR A 381 -18.13 81.20 -5.63
C TYR A 381 -18.57 82.18 -4.50
N PRO A 382 -18.18 83.43 -4.51
CA PRO A 382 -18.61 84.42 -3.50
C PRO A 382 -20.13 84.62 -3.55
N ALA A 383 -20.71 84.89 -2.36
CA ALA A 383 -22.15 85.15 -2.23
C ALA A 383 -22.60 86.28 -3.19
N GLY A 384 -23.50 85.98 -4.13
CA GLY A 384 -24.01 86.89 -5.14
C GLY A 384 -23.46 86.67 -6.54
N ASP A 385 -22.60 85.73 -6.79
CA ASP A 385 -22.13 85.35 -8.11
C ASP A 385 -22.92 84.22 -8.74
N ASP A 386 -24.16 84.51 -9.09
CA ASP A 386 -25.07 83.51 -9.70
C ASP A 386 -24.58 83.10 -11.12
N SER A 387 -23.72 83.86 -11.76
CA SER A 387 -23.27 83.60 -13.13
C SER A 387 -22.22 82.45 -13.18
N GLY A 388 -21.33 82.39 -12.19
CA GLY A 388 -20.28 81.36 -12.09
C GLY A 388 -20.84 79.98 -11.68
N ALA A 389 -21.69 79.99 -10.68
CA ALA A 389 -22.38 78.76 -10.22
C ALA A 389 -23.23 78.13 -11.33
N SER A 390 -23.96 79.01 -12.08
CA SER A 390 -24.77 78.56 -13.24
C SER A 390 -23.93 77.98 -14.38
N ARG A 391 -22.73 78.48 -14.63
CA ARG A 391 -21.82 77.92 -15.65
C ARG A 391 -21.31 76.59 -15.30
N LEU A 392 -20.96 76.36 -14.00
CA LEU A 392 -20.53 75.07 -13.52
C LEU A 392 -21.68 74.01 -13.57
N GLU A 393 -22.88 74.39 -13.23
CA GLU A 393 -24.05 73.50 -13.35
C GLU A 393 -24.34 73.15 -14.81
N ASN A 394 -24.23 74.09 -15.73
CA ASN A 394 -24.36 73.88 -17.17
C ASN A 394 -23.28 72.90 -17.68
N LEU A 395 -22.01 73.05 -17.19
CA LEU A 395 -20.93 72.21 -17.54
C LEU A 395 -21.21 70.71 -17.11
N MET A 396 -21.76 70.51 -15.93
CA MET A 396 -22.09 69.16 -15.45
C MET A 396 -23.20 68.50 -16.26
N GLN A 397 -24.01 69.24 -17.01
CA GLN A 397 -25.07 68.70 -17.86
C GLN A 397 -24.64 68.53 -19.34
N MET A 398 -23.43 68.92 -19.73
CA MET A 398 -22.93 68.85 -21.11
C MET A 398 -22.66 67.38 -21.53
N GLU A 399 -22.63 67.13 -22.84
CA GLU A 399 -22.24 65.82 -23.40
C GLU A 399 -20.74 65.55 -23.19
N GLN A 400 -20.37 64.30 -23.16
CA GLN A 400 -18.99 63.82 -22.99
C GLN A 400 -18.10 64.34 -24.14
N GLY A 401 -16.90 64.85 -23.80
CA GLY A 401 -15.91 65.37 -24.78
C GLY A 401 -16.11 66.80 -25.22
N VAL A 402 -17.13 67.50 -24.73
CA VAL A 402 -17.30 68.96 -24.94
C VAL A 402 -16.54 69.71 -23.85
N GLN A 403 -15.71 70.69 -24.25
CA GLN A 403 -14.94 71.52 -23.35
C GLN A 403 -15.56 72.92 -23.32
N GLN A 404 -15.65 73.44 -22.12
CA GLN A 404 -16.07 74.84 -21.93
C GLN A 404 -14.96 75.60 -21.21
N GLU A 405 -14.72 76.88 -21.72
CA GLU A 405 -13.68 77.72 -21.15
C GLU A 405 -14.29 79.09 -20.81
N TRP A 406 -13.84 79.66 -19.69
CA TRP A 406 -14.17 80.99 -19.30
C TRP A 406 -13.10 81.54 -18.39
N GLU A 407 -13.01 82.87 -18.36
CA GLU A 407 -12.13 83.62 -17.46
C GLU A 407 -12.93 84.21 -16.33
N ARG A 408 -12.28 84.21 -15.14
CA ARG A 408 -12.90 84.75 -13.95
C ARG A 408 -11.87 85.33 -12.99
N GLU A 409 -12.25 86.41 -12.31
CA GLU A 409 -11.50 86.98 -11.21
C GLU A 409 -11.85 86.23 -9.92
N PHE A 410 -10.83 85.71 -9.28
CA PHE A 410 -10.91 85.04 -7.91
C PHE A 410 -10.12 85.89 -6.94
N VAL A 411 -10.67 86.16 -5.77
CA VAL A 411 -9.93 86.85 -4.69
C VAL A 411 -9.41 85.71 -3.76
N ASN A 412 -8.07 85.61 -3.62
CA ASN A 412 -7.48 84.66 -2.70
C ASN A 412 -7.94 84.96 -1.27
N GLN A 413 -8.58 83.99 -0.61
CA GLN A 413 -9.25 84.22 0.66
C GLN A 413 -8.26 84.42 1.84
N GLU A 414 -7.00 84.03 1.71
CA GLU A 414 -5.98 84.24 2.73
C GLU A 414 -5.25 85.62 2.53
N THR A 415 -4.91 85.92 1.30
CA THR A 415 -4.09 87.14 1.02
C THR A 415 -4.90 88.33 0.63
N GLY A 416 -6.16 88.19 0.18
CA GLY A 416 -7.00 89.22 -0.33
C GLY A 416 -6.58 89.73 -1.72
N GLU A 417 -5.64 89.10 -2.41
CA GLU A 417 -5.17 89.50 -3.74
C GLU A 417 -6.11 88.95 -4.84
N PRO A 418 -6.49 89.80 -5.83
CA PRO A 418 -7.26 89.36 -6.97
C PRO A 418 -6.35 88.51 -7.92
N ARG A 419 -6.85 87.36 -8.39
CA ARG A 419 -6.22 86.55 -9.41
C ARG A 419 -7.17 86.30 -10.56
N TYR A 420 -6.63 86.34 -11.78
CA TYR A 420 -7.39 86.01 -13.00
C TYR A 420 -7.21 84.52 -13.33
N ILE A 421 -8.26 83.74 -13.09
CA ILE A 421 -8.23 82.30 -13.27
C ILE A 421 -8.94 82.00 -14.58
N HIS A 422 -8.23 81.24 -15.44
CA HIS A 422 -8.82 80.60 -16.59
C HIS A 422 -9.40 79.28 -16.18
N VAL A 423 -10.69 79.11 -16.35
CA VAL A 423 -11.42 77.86 -15.96
C VAL A 423 -11.69 77.05 -17.21
N THR A 424 -11.20 75.85 -17.24
CA THR A 424 -11.47 74.90 -18.30
C THR A 424 -12.21 73.72 -17.70
N GLY A 425 -13.37 73.35 -18.22
CA GLY A 425 -14.14 72.21 -17.72
C GLY A 425 -14.59 71.31 -18.85
N PHE A 426 -14.58 70.02 -18.57
CA PHE A 426 -15.05 68.98 -19.51
C PHE A 426 -15.61 67.72 -18.75
N ILE A 427 -16.44 67.03 -19.46
CA ILE A 427 -17.00 65.76 -18.94
C ILE A 427 -16.22 64.58 -19.50
N ASN A 428 -15.83 63.68 -18.63
CA ASN A 428 -15.20 62.43 -19.00
C ASN A 428 -15.80 61.24 -18.22
N ASP A 429 -15.68 60.03 -18.79
CA ASP A 429 -16.05 58.81 -18.11
C ASP A 429 -14.80 58.25 -17.39
N VAL A 430 -14.84 58.20 -16.08
CA VAL A 430 -13.77 57.68 -15.24
C VAL A 430 -14.31 56.46 -14.47
N GLN A 431 -13.80 55.29 -14.79
CA GLN A 431 -14.22 54.02 -14.17
C GLN A 431 -15.70 53.66 -14.32
N GLY A 432 -16.35 54.12 -15.41
CA GLY A 432 -17.78 53.85 -15.66
C GLY A 432 -18.73 54.84 -14.99
N ALA A 433 -18.20 55.91 -14.34
CA ALA A 433 -18.97 56.99 -13.80
C ALA A 433 -18.67 58.29 -14.52
N ARG A 434 -19.70 59.11 -14.79
CA ARG A 434 -19.57 60.35 -15.49
C ARG A 434 -19.04 61.45 -14.55
N LYS A 435 -17.84 61.96 -14.81
CA LYS A 435 -17.15 62.95 -13.97
C LYS A 435 -16.95 64.27 -14.74
N CYS A 436 -17.18 65.37 -14.04
CA CYS A 436 -16.80 66.67 -14.49
C CYS A 436 -15.40 67.02 -13.99
N ILE A 437 -14.46 67.24 -14.87
CA ILE A 437 -13.09 67.61 -14.54
C ILE A 437 -12.98 69.15 -14.83
N VAL A 438 -12.53 69.82 -13.81
CA VAL A 438 -12.35 71.31 -13.89
C VAL A 438 -10.88 71.65 -13.64
N ASP A 439 -10.29 72.41 -14.51
CA ASP A 439 -8.95 72.95 -14.42
C ASP A 439 -9.03 74.40 -14.22
N LEU A 440 -8.37 74.95 -13.18
CA LEU A 440 -8.31 76.32 -12.83
C LEU A 440 -6.85 76.80 -12.94
N SER A 441 -6.48 77.42 -14.02
CA SER A 441 -5.11 77.92 -14.27
C SER A 441 -4.97 79.39 -13.99
N ASP A 442 -3.95 79.79 -13.20
CA ASP A 442 -3.57 81.18 -12.93
C ASP A 442 -2.84 81.75 -14.16
N ARG A 443 -3.22 82.99 -14.62
CA ARG A 443 -2.59 83.65 -15.78
C ARG A 443 -1.66 84.77 -15.36
#